data_fd6b9ee4dd9aa0f636134daa0b8f3b2c
#
_entry.id   fd6b9ee4dd9aa0f636134daa0b8f3b2c
#
_cell.length_a   1.000
_cell.length_b   1.000
_cell.length_c   1.000
_cell.angle_alpha   90.00
_cell.angle_beta   90.00
_cell.angle_gamma   90.00
#
_symmetry.space_group_name_H-M   'P 1'
#
loop_
_entity.id
_entity.type
_entity.pdbx_description
1 polymer ?
#
loop_
_entity_poly.entity_id
_entity_poly.type
_entity_poly.pdbx_seq_one_letter_code
_entity_poly.pdbx_strand_id
1 'polypeptide(L)'
;MGKPRVKPNYRRRVLRLPDLDHCKTAVLNSLGSPASRRVYEYAIDQFIAWYCSEPRLAFNRIVVVRYRMYLESRHLAANTINQQLAAVRRLAHEAADSGLLSPELAAGISRVKGVKQLGFRSGNWLSAEQSSEVLEHSCGDSMRAKRDYAMLAMLFGCGFRRSELVGLELDEIQMRQGHWAVVDLIGKGGHIRTVPIPD
;
A
#
# COMPACT_ATOMS: atom_id res chain seq x y z
N MET A 1 -11.77 -11.72 50.39
CA MET A 1 -12.88 -11.07 49.64
C MET A 1 -12.27 -10.09 48.64
N GLY A 2 -12.18 -10.49 47.38
CA GLY A 2 -11.63 -9.64 46.31
C GLY A 2 -12.68 -8.60 45.89
N LYS A 3 -12.27 -7.33 45.79
CA LYS A 3 -13.12 -6.26 45.27
C LYS A 3 -13.50 -6.57 43.82
N PRO A 4 -14.78 -6.40 43.41
CA PRO A 4 -15.18 -6.61 42.02
C PRO A 4 -14.46 -5.59 41.13
N ARG A 5 -13.78 -6.07 40.09
CA ARG A 5 -13.21 -5.22 39.03
C ARG A 5 -14.37 -4.52 38.32
N VAL A 6 -14.53 -3.24 38.57
CA VAL A 6 -15.48 -2.39 37.85
C VAL A 6 -15.00 -2.36 36.37
N LYS A 7 -15.78 -2.97 35.50
CA LYS A 7 -15.53 -2.87 34.06
C LYS A 7 -15.72 -1.41 33.65
N PRO A 8 -14.74 -0.77 32.96
CA PRO A 8 -14.92 0.59 32.49
C PRO A 8 -16.16 0.65 31.60
N ASN A 9 -17.06 1.55 31.91
CA ASN A 9 -18.32 1.73 31.19
C ASN A 9 -17.99 2.49 29.87
N TYR A 10 -17.54 1.76 28.83
CA TYR A 10 -17.37 2.32 27.49
C TYR A 10 -18.75 2.68 26.95
N ARG A 11 -19.20 3.91 27.20
CA ARG A 11 -20.38 4.47 26.52
C ARG A 11 -20.15 4.31 25.02
N ARG A 12 -21.12 3.73 24.30
CA ARG A 12 -21.14 3.63 22.84
C ARG A 12 -20.98 5.05 22.26
N ARG A 13 -19.76 5.46 21.99
CA ARG A 13 -19.47 6.79 21.46
C ARG A 13 -19.55 6.74 19.94
N VAL A 14 -20.39 7.58 19.35
CA VAL A 14 -20.30 7.89 17.93
C VAL A 14 -19.05 8.76 17.78
N LEU A 15 -18.05 8.27 17.07
CA LEU A 15 -16.83 9.04 16.80
C LEU A 15 -17.18 10.22 15.91
N ARG A 16 -16.63 11.38 16.25
CA ARG A 16 -16.79 12.62 15.47
C ARG A 16 -15.55 12.84 14.62
N LEU A 17 -15.67 13.75 13.66
CA LEU A 17 -14.57 14.09 12.76
C LEU A 17 -13.25 14.41 13.49
N PRO A 18 -13.20 15.23 14.55
CA PRO A 18 -11.94 15.48 15.28
C PRO A 18 -11.32 14.24 15.89
N ASP A 19 -12.12 13.31 16.41
CA ASP A 19 -11.64 12.05 16.97
C ASP A 19 -11.02 11.16 15.89
N LEU A 20 -11.67 11.10 14.72
CA LEU A 20 -11.20 10.30 13.58
C LEU A 20 -9.94 10.90 12.94
N ASP A 21 -9.83 12.22 12.86
CA ASP A 21 -8.64 12.91 12.34
C ASP A 21 -7.43 12.69 13.26
N HIS A 22 -7.64 12.70 14.58
CA HIS A 22 -6.61 12.37 15.55
C HIS A 22 -6.09 10.93 15.33
N CYS A 23 -7.00 9.95 15.23
CA CYS A 23 -6.64 8.57 14.97
C CYS A 23 -5.97 8.39 13.60
N LYS A 24 -6.44 9.10 12.56
CA LYS A 24 -5.80 9.12 11.24
C LYS A 24 -4.34 9.56 11.34
N THR A 25 -4.09 10.67 12.03
CA THR A 25 -2.73 11.19 12.23
C THR A 25 -1.82 10.17 12.92
N ALA A 26 -2.31 9.51 13.95
CA ALA A 26 -1.58 8.48 14.66
C ALA A 26 -1.25 7.27 13.77
N VAL A 27 -2.24 6.79 12.98
CA VAL A 27 -1.99 5.74 11.97
C VAL A 27 -0.89 6.14 11.00
N LEU A 28 -0.97 7.35 10.42
CA LEU A 28 -0.01 7.80 9.42
C LEU A 28 1.40 7.94 9.99
N ASN A 29 1.53 8.40 11.24
CA ASN A 29 2.82 8.53 11.93
C ASN A 29 3.45 7.17 12.23
N SER A 30 2.65 6.11 12.39
CA SER A 30 3.14 4.75 12.62
C SER A 30 3.68 4.06 11.35
N LEU A 31 3.48 4.66 10.16
CA LEU A 31 3.90 4.09 8.88
C LEU A 31 5.27 4.64 8.45
N GLY A 32 6.25 3.76 8.26
CA GLY A 32 7.61 4.14 7.87
C GLY A 32 7.76 4.57 6.40
N SER A 33 6.88 4.08 5.49
CA SER A 33 7.01 4.34 4.06
C SER A 33 6.10 5.49 3.59
N PRO A 34 6.65 6.51 2.88
CA PRO A 34 5.83 7.59 2.31
C PRO A 34 4.75 7.09 1.34
N ALA A 35 5.03 6.02 0.59
CA ALA A 35 4.06 5.40 -0.31
C ALA A 35 2.89 4.77 0.49
N SER A 36 3.19 4.07 1.59
CA SER A 36 2.17 3.51 2.47
C SER A 36 1.33 4.61 3.12
N ARG A 37 1.97 5.70 3.57
CA ARG A 37 1.25 6.86 4.15
C ARG A 37 0.20 7.40 3.19
N ARG A 38 0.58 7.72 1.94
CA ARG A 38 -0.36 8.23 0.92
C ARG A 38 -1.54 7.30 0.68
N VAL A 39 -1.28 6.01 0.61
CA VAL A 39 -2.31 5.00 0.37
C VAL A 39 -3.27 4.87 1.55
N TYR A 40 -2.75 4.84 2.77
CA TYR A 40 -3.57 4.77 3.98
C TYR A 40 -4.34 6.07 4.23
N GLU A 41 -3.71 7.21 3.99
CA GLU A 41 -4.35 8.53 4.04
C GLU A 41 -5.58 8.57 3.15
N TYR A 42 -5.40 8.28 1.86
CA TYR A 42 -6.52 8.23 0.92
C TYR A 42 -7.64 7.27 1.37
N ALA A 43 -7.27 6.07 1.82
CA ALA A 43 -8.25 5.05 2.23
C ALA A 43 -9.03 5.48 3.49
N ILE A 44 -8.35 6.09 4.46
CA ILE A 44 -8.98 6.60 5.69
C ILE A 44 -9.89 7.79 5.36
N ASP A 45 -9.47 8.71 4.49
CA ASP A 45 -10.28 9.85 4.08
C ASP A 45 -11.56 9.42 3.37
N GLN A 46 -11.47 8.42 2.48
CA GLN A 46 -12.65 7.84 1.83
C GLN A 46 -13.61 7.22 2.86
N PHE A 47 -13.08 6.53 3.87
CA PHE A 47 -13.91 5.98 4.93
C PHE A 47 -14.54 7.07 5.79
N ILE A 48 -13.78 8.08 6.22
CA ILE A 48 -14.28 9.18 7.05
C ILE A 48 -15.37 9.95 6.32
N ALA A 49 -15.15 10.28 5.04
CA ALA A 49 -16.13 10.98 4.22
C ALA A 49 -17.46 10.18 4.13
N TRP A 50 -17.37 8.88 3.86
CA TRP A 50 -18.54 8.00 3.83
C TRP A 50 -19.19 7.85 5.20
N TYR A 51 -18.40 7.62 6.27
CA TYR A 51 -18.91 7.43 7.63
C TYR A 51 -19.63 8.67 8.15
N CYS A 52 -19.12 9.87 7.85
CA CYS A 52 -19.72 11.12 8.27
C CYS A 52 -20.95 11.53 7.44
N SER A 53 -21.10 11.02 6.19
CA SER A 53 -22.28 11.26 5.36
C SER A 53 -23.48 10.41 5.73
N GLU A 54 -23.26 9.26 6.37
CA GLU A 54 -24.30 8.35 6.82
C GLU A 54 -24.91 8.84 8.17
N PRO A 55 -26.18 8.48 8.46
CA PRO A 55 -26.75 8.71 9.80
C PRO A 55 -25.83 8.12 10.86
N ARG A 56 -25.56 8.87 11.90
CA ARG A 56 -24.55 8.61 12.93
C ARG A 56 -24.69 7.22 13.57
N LEU A 57 -23.93 6.28 13.07
CA LEU A 57 -23.84 4.93 13.61
C LEU A 57 -22.58 4.80 14.47
N ALA A 58 -22.66 4.00 15.52
CA ALA A 58 -21.46 3.69 16.30
C ALA A 58 -20.43 2.95 15.43
N PHE A 59 -19.15 3.36 15.50
CA PHE A 59 -18.07 2.71 14.77
C PHE A 59 -17.88 1.27 15.29
N ASN A 60 -18.41 0.33 14.55
CA ASN A 60 -18.43 -1.09 14.92
C ASN A 60 -18.34 -1.99 13.67
N ARG A 61 -18.33 -3.31 13.90
CA ARG A 61 -18.27 -4.32 12.84
C ARG A 61 -19.36 -4.15 11.78
N ILE A 62 -20.59 -3.83 12.19
CA ILE A 62 -21.75 -3.72 11.26
C ILE A 62 -21.51 -2.56 10.29
N VAL A 63 -21.03 -1.44 10.79
CA VAL A 63 -20.72 -0.26 9.97
C VAL A 63 -19.61 -0.58 8.97
N VAL A 64 -18.55 -1.29 9.38
CA VAL A 64 -17.47 -1.66 8.46
C VAL A 64 -17.92 -2.69 7.42
N VAL A 65 -18.84 -3.60 7.77
CA VAL A 65 -19.48 -4.49 6.76
C VAL A 65 -20.30 -3.67 5.75
N ARG A 66 -21.07 -2.67 6.20
CA ARG A 66 -21.81 -1.77 5.28
C ARG A 66 -20.85 -0.98 4.38
N TYR A 67 -19.75 -0.49 4.92
CA TYR A 67 -18.72 0.18 4.12
C TYR A 67 -18.11 -0.75 3.07
N ARG A 68 -17.83 -2.02 3.41
CA ARG A 68 -17.39 -3.02 2.43
C ARG A 68 -18.41 -3.17 1.31
N MET A 69 -19.70 -3.33 1.63
CA MET A 69 -20.76 -3.45 0.62
C MET A 69 -20.86 -2.19 -0.26
N TYR A 70 -20.68 -1.01 0.33
CA TYR A 70 -20.59 0.24 -0.42
C TYR A 70 -19.40 0.25 -1.40
N LEU A 71 -18.23 -0.23 -0.98
CA LEU A 71 -17.08 -0.35 -1.87
C LEU A 71 -17.31 -1.37 -3.00
N GLU A 72 -17.97 -2.49 -2.70
CA GLU A 72 -18.36 -3.51 -3.69
C GLU A 72 -19.36 -2.93 -4.72
N SER A 73 -20.34 -2.15 -4.29
CA SER A 73 -21.30 -1.49 -5.20
C SER A 73 -20.67 -0.48 -6.15
N ARG A 74 -19.47 0.02 -5.82
CA ARG A 74 -18.66 0.89 -6.69
C ARG A 74 -17.82 0.11 -7.71
N HIS A 75 -17.97 -1.20 -7.78
CA HIS A 75 -17.22 -2.09 -8.69
C HIS A 75 -15.69 -1.96 -8.58
N LEU A 76 -15.19 -1.67 -7.39
CA LEU A 76 -13.75 -1.58 -7.15
C LEU A 76 -13.11 -2.98 -7.18
N ALA A 77 -11.85 -3.05 -7.61
CA ALA A 77 -11.09 -4.29 -7.58
C ALA A 77 -10.95 -4.83 -6.15
N ALA A 78 -11.00 -6.16 -5.99
CA ALA A 78 -10.92 -6.83 -4.68
C ALA A 78 -9.69 -6.38 -3.85
N ASN A 79 -8.54 -6.20 -4.50
CA ASN A 79 -7.34 -5.69 -3.83
C ASN A 79 -7.51 -4.28 -3.29
N THR A 80 -8.17 -3.39 -4.03
CA THR A 80 -8.46 -2.02 -3.61
C THR A 80 -9.39 -2.02 -2.40
N ILE A 81 -10.46 -2.83 -2.42
CA ILE A 81 -11.38 -2.97 -1.30
C ILE A 81 -10.65 -3.49 -0.06
N ASN A 82 -9.86 -4.56 -0.23
CA ASN A 82 -9.11 -5.15 0.89
C ASN A 82 -8.09 -4.19 1.49
N GLN A 83 -7.46 -3.37 0.67
CA GLN A 83 -6.53 -2.33 1.11
C GLN A 83 -7.24 -1.23 1.92
N GLN A 84 -8.41 -0.77 1.46
CA GLN A 84 -9.21 0.20 2.21
C GLN A 84 -9.68 -0.40 3.55
N LEU A 85 -10.14 -1.66 3.56
CA LEU A 85 -10.51 -2.34 4.79
C LEU A 85 -9.33 -2.52 5.75
N ALA A 86 -8.10 -2.73 5.24
CA ALA A 86 -6.91 -2.79 6.09
C ALA A 86 -6.64 -1.46 6.79
N ALA A 87 -6.80 -0.34 6.08
CA ALA A 87 -6.66 0.99 6.66
C ALA A 87 -7.72 1.28 7.72
N VAL A 88 -8.99 0.91 7.48
CA VAL A 88 -10.08 1.07 8.44
C VAL A 88 -9.87 0.21 9.71
N ARG A 89 -9.35 -1.01 9.56
CA ARG A 89 -9.00 -1.85 10.73
C ARG A 89 -7.89 -1.20 11.56
N ARG A 90 -6.87 -0.65 10.90
CA ARG A 90 -5.79 0.07 11.60
C ARG A 90 -6.33 1.29 12.35
N LEU A 91 -7.23 2.07 11.71
CA LEU A 91 -7.90 3.20 12.32
C LEU A 91 -8.70 2.76 13.58
N ALA A 92 -9.38 1.61 13.52
CA ALA A 92 -10.14 1.08 14.66
C ALA A 92 -9.22 0.66 15.83
N HIS A 93 -8.06 0.10 15.56
CA HIS A 93 -7.08 -0.23 16.60
C HIS A 93 -6.53 1.04 17.23
N GLU A 94 -6.16 2.03 16.45
CA GLU A 94 -5.67 3.30 16.96
C GLU A 94 -6.73 4.03 17.82
N ALA A 95 -8.00 3.97 17.39
CA ALA A 95 -9.10 4.50 18.19
C ALA A 95 -9.28 3.73 19.53
N ALA A 96 -8.98 2.43 19.56
CA ALA A 96 -9.02 1.65 20.79
C ALA A 96 -7.83 2.00 21.71
N ASP A 97 -6.64 2.13 21.16
CA ASP A 97 -5.42 2.49 21.89
C ASP A 97 -5.54 3.91 22.50
N SER A 98 -6.21 4.82 21.77
CA SER A 98 -6.54 6.17 22.25
C SER A 98 -7.75 6.22 23.22
N GLY A 99 -8.36 5.08 23.59
CA GLY A 99 -9.50 5.03 24.49
C GLY A 99 -10.82 5.55 23.89
N LEU A 100 -10.87 5.83 22.60
CA LEU A 100 -12.07 6.31 21.90
C LEU A 100 -13.02 5.17 21.50
N LEU A 101 -12.49 3.96 21.35
CA LEU A 101 -13.22 2.74 21.03
C LEU A 101 -12.88 1.65 22.04
N SER A 102 -13.81 0.71 22.30
CA SER A 102 -13.45 -0.42 23.15
C SER A 102 -12.62 -1.44 22.36
N PRO A 103 -11.68 -2.15 23.02
CA PRO A 103 -10.88 -3.20 22.38
C PRO A 103 -11.73 -4.30 21.72
N GLU A 104 -12.88 -4.64 22.31
CA GLU A 104 -13.81 -5.65 21.78
C GLU A 104 -14.45 -5.19 20.45
N LEU A 105 -14.75 -3.89 20.31
CA LEU A 105 -15.28 -3.32 19.08
C LEU A 105 -14.20 -3.30 17.98
N ALA A 106 -12.97 -2.91 18.32
CA ALA A 106 -11.84 -2.95 17.39
C ALA A 106 -11.56 -4.39 16.93
N ALA A 107 -11.55 -5.35 17.84
CA ALA A 107 -11.43 -6.77 17.52
C ALA A 107 -12.60 -7.27 16.65
N GLY A 108 -13.82 -6.78 16.89
CA GLY A 108 -15.00 -7.04 16.05
C GLY A 108 -14.81 -6.53 14.62
N ILE A 109 -14.27 -5.32 14.45
CA ILE A 109 -13.96 -4.71 13.16
C ILE A 109 -12.88 -5.51 12.43
N SER A 110 -11.84 -5.96 13.13
CA SER A 110 -10.75 -6.74 12.55
C SER A 110 -11.23 -8.08 11.95
N ARG A 111 -12.30 -8.66 12.50
CA ARG A 111 -12.92 -9.89 11.97
C ARG A 111 -13.79 -9.69 10.72
N VAL A 112 -13.97 -8.47 10.21
CA VAL A 112 -14.64 -8.26 8.93
C VAL A 112 -13.81 -8.89 7.82
N LYS A 113 -14.36 -9.88 7.13
CA LYS A 113 -13.66 -10.54 6.02
C LYS A 113 -13.56 -9.60 4.83
N GLY A 114 -12.43 -9.64 4.15
CA GLY A 114 -12.25 -8.97 2.86
C GLY A 114 -13.05 -9.64 1.74
N VAL A 115 -12.94 -9.06 0.55
CA VAL A 115 -13.50 -9.61 -0.68
C VAL A 115 -12.54 -10.64 -1.25
N LYS A 116 -13.06 -11.81 -1.65
CA LYS A 116 -12.26 -12.84 -2.32
C LYS A 116 -11.87 -12.36 -3.72
N GLN A 117 -10.61 -12.50 -4.05
CA GLN A 117 -10.18 -12.35 -5.42
C GLN A 117 -10.54 -13.63 -6.18
N LEU A 118 -11.48 -13.51 -7.11
CA LEU A 118 -11.86 -14.63 -7.98
C LEU A 118 -10.92 -14.64 -9.18
N GLY A 119 -10.27 -15.77 -9.39
CA GLY A 119 -9.38 -16.02 -10.51
C GLY A 119 -7.93 -15.50 -10.29
N PHE A 120 -7.01 -16.17 -10.95
CA PHE A 120 -5.62 -15.76 -11.09
C PHE A 120 -5.47 -15.07 -12.45
N ARG A 121 -5.17 -13.76 -12.45
CA ARG A 121 -4.67 -13.15 -13.67
C ARG A 121 -3.21 -13.59 -13.83
N SER A 122 -2.96 -14.52 -14.72
CA SER A 122 -1.62 -14.63 -15.30
C SER A 122 -1.33 -13.28 -15.96
N GLY A 123 -0.25 -12.63 -15.55
CA GLY A 123 0.21 -11.41 -16.22
C GLY A 123 0.48 -11.70 -17.70
N ASN A 124 0.36 -10.69 -18.55
CA ASN A 124 0.89 -10.78 -19.90
C ASN A 124 2.42 -10.70 -19.74
N TRP A 125 3.06 -11.86 -19.83
CA TRP A 125 4.51 -11.96 -19.85
C TRP A 125 4.99 -11.69 -21.27
N LEU A 126 6.02 -10.88 -21.41
CA LEU A 126 6.72 -10.80 -22.67
C LEU A 126 7.56 -12.07 -22.86
N SER A 127 7.52 -12.68 -24.04
CA SER A 127 8.48 -13.72 -24.39
C SER A 127 9.87 -13.08 -24.62
N ALA A 128 10.91 -13.91 -24.71
CA ALA A 128 12.26 -13.43 -25.02
C ALA A 128 12.27 -12.69 -26.37
N GLU A 129 11.58 -13.24 -27.38
CA GLU A 129 11.45 -12.66 -28.72
C GLU A 129 10.75 -11.30 -28.67
N GLN A 130 9.63 -11.21 -27.93
CA GLN A 130 8.90 -9.95 -27.75
C GLN A 130 9.74 -8.90 -27.00
N SER A 131 10.53 -9.32 -26.04
CA SER A 131 11.44 -8.42 -25.31
C SER A 131 12.53 -7.87 -26.22
N SER A 132 13.11 -8.71 -27.07
CA SER A 132 14.10 -8.29 -28.08
C SER A 132 13.49 -7.34 -29.10
N GLU A 133 12.29 -7.64 -29.59
CA GLU A 133 11.56 -6.78 -30.54
C GLU A 133 11.28 -5.40 -29.94
N VAL A 134 10.87 -5.31 -28.68
CA VAL A 134 10.67 -4.03 -27.98
C VAL A 134 11.98 -3.25 -27.86
N LEU A 135 13.09 -3.91 -27.57
CA LEU A 135 14.41 -3.27 -27.52
C LEU A 135 14.85 -2.75 -28.90
N GLU A 136 14.72 -3.55 -29.95
CA GLU A 136 15.04 -3.16 -31.30
C GLU A 136 14.24 -1.93 -31.76
N HIS A 137 12.93 -1.90 -31.51
CA HIS A 137 12.08 -0.76 -31.85
C HIS A 137 12.40 0.51 -31.04
N SER A 138 13.05 0.39 -29.90
CA SER A 138 13.49 1.54 -29.09
C SER A 138 14.85 2.10 -29.54
N CYS A 139 15.58 1.39 -30.40
CA CYS A 139 16.87 1.84 -30.94
C CYS A 139 16.71 3.09 -31.83
N GLY A 140 17.65 4.03 -31.71
CA GLY A 140 17.68 5.22 -32.55
C GLY A 140 18.79 6.18 -32.14
N ASP A 141 19.12 7.13 -33.02
CA ASP A 141 20.26 8.05 -32.81
C ASP A 141 19.92 9.21 -31.87
N SER A 142 18.65 9.50 -31.67
CA SER A 142 18.23 10.58 -30.78
C SER A 142 18.56 10.28 -29.31
N MET A 143 18.85 11.32 -28.53
CA MET A 143 19.08 11.17 -27.09
C MET A 143 17.90 10.52 -26.38
N ARG A 144 16.68 10.78 -26.86
CA ARG A 144 15.47 10.16 -26.32
C ARG A 144 15.46 8.64 -26.59
N ALA A 145 15.75 8.23 -27.82
CA ALA A 145 15.80 6.81 -28.17
C ALA A 145 16.88 6.07 -27.36
N LYS A 146 18.08 6.65 -27.25
CA LYS A 146 19.18 6.08 -26.44
C LYS A 146 18.78 5.92 -24.96
N ARG A 147 18.12 6.93 -24.40
CA ARG A 147 17.58 6.86 -23.01
C ARG A 147 16.53 5.76 -22.88
N ASP A 148 15.56 5.73 -23.78
CA ASP A 148 14.43 4.80 -23.71
C ASP A 148 14.94 3.35 -23.87
N TYR A 149 15.89 3.12 -24.78
CA TYR A 149 16.59 1.83 -24.93
C TYR A 149 17.32 1.42 -23.64
N ALA A 150 18.15 2.31 -23.07
CA ALA A 150 18.87 2.02 -21.83
C ALA A 150 17.92 1.69 -20.66
N MET A 151 16.81 2.42 -20.53
CA MET A 151 15.80 2.14 -19.51
C MET A 151 15.16 0.76 -19.68
N LEU A 152 14.80 0.39 -20.91
CA LEU A 152 14.20 -0.92 -21.21
C LEU A 152 15.21 -2.05 -21.01
N ALA A 153 16.44 -1.88 -21.46
CA ALA A 153 17.52 -2.86 -21.27
C ALA A 153 17.78 -3.12 -19.78
N MET A 154 17.83 -2.08 -18.96
CA MET A 154 17.99 -2.20 -17.51
C MET A 154 16.78 -2.87 -16.84
N LEU A 155 15.55 -2.59 -17.30
CA LEU A 155 14.34 -3.26 -16.77
C LEU A 155 14.33 -4.74 -17.12
N PHE A 156 14.69 -5.12 -18.34
CA PHE A 156 14.66 -6.51 -18.79
C PHE A 156 15.88 -7.30 -18.29
N GLY A 157 17.08 -6.73 -18.40
CA GLY A 157 18.33 -7.42 -18.05
C GLY A 157 18.56 -7.48 -16.53
N CYS A 158 18.30 -6.39 -15.82
CA CYS A 158 18.58 -6.29 -14.37
C CYS A 158 17.35 -6.52 -13.50
N GLY A 159 16.15 -6.56 -14.05
CA GLY A 159 14.90 -6.76 -13.31
C GLY A 159 14.60 -5.65 -12.28
N PHE A 160 14.98 -4.40 -12.59
CA PHE A 160 14.75 -3.27 -11.71
C PHE A 160 13.27 -2.97 -11.53
N ARG A 161 12.91 -2.50 -10.34
CA ARG A 161 11.62 -1.84 -10.16
C ARG A 161 11.68 -0.44 -10.76
N ARG A 162 10.53 0.05 -11.23
CA ARG A 162 10.43 1.42 -11.77
C ARG A 162 11.06 2.49 -10.86
N SER A 163 10.85 2.40 -9.55
CA SER A 163 11.40 3.36 -8.60
C SER A 163 12.92 3.25 -8.44
N GLU A 164 13.46 2.06 -8.58
CA GLU A 164 14.90 1.80 -8.54
C GLU A 164 15.56 2.39 -9.79
N LEU A 165 15.00 2.14 -10.96
CA LEU A 165 15.52 2.68 -12.21
C LEU A 165 15.48 4.22 -12.26
N VAL A 166 14.37 4.83 -11.80
CA VAL A 166 14.22 6.31 -11.81
C VAL A 166 15.15 6.99 -10.80
N GLY A 167 15.49 6.28 -9.72
CA GLY A 167 16.41 6.80 -8.70
C GLY A 167 17.89 6.47 -8.95
N LEU A 168 18.21 5.77 -10.04
CA LEU A 168 19.58 5.38 -10.36
C LEU A 168 20.45 6.58 -10.72
N GLU A 169 21.62 6.66 -10.11
CA GLU A 169 22.63 7.67 -10.39
C GLU A 169 23.83 7.04 -11.14
N LEU A 170 24.54 7.85 -11.92
CA LEU A 170 25.63 7.35 -12.77
C LEU A 170 26.83 6.80 -12.00
N ASP A 171 27.09 7.32 -10.80
CA ASP A 171 28.14 6.85 -9.91
C ASP A 171 27.88 5.49 -9.28
N GLU A 172 26.61 5.05 -9.27
CA GLU A 172 26.22 3.69 -8.88
C GLU A 172 26.55 2.65 -9.96
N ILE A 173 26.81 3.07 -11.22
CA ILE A 173 27.19 2.16 -12.31
C ILE A 173 28.71 2.03 -12.33
N GLN A 174 29.22 0.89 -11.90
CA GLN A 174 30.66 0.67 -11.71
C GLN A 174 31.14 -0.64 -12.34
N MET A 175 32.40 -0.65 -12.78
CA MET A 175 33.07 -1.87 -13.20
C MET A 175 33.47 -2.66 -11.95
N ARG A 176 33.02 -3.90 -11.84
CA ARG A 176 33.35 -4.83 -10.74
C ARG A 176 33.77 -6.18 -11.32
N GLN A 177 34.98 -6.60 -10.99
CA GLN A 177 35.53 -7.89 -11.44
C GLN A 177 35.39 -8.16 -12.95
N GLY A 178 35.58 -7.13 -13.77
CA GLY A 178 35.48 -7.22 -15.22
C GLY A 178 34.07 -7.12 -15.81
N HIS A 179 33.03 -6.90 -14.99
CA HIS A 179 31.65 -6.72 -15.43
C HIS A 179 31.07 -5.40 -14.92
N TRP A 180 30.19 -4.82 -15.71
CA TRP A 180 29.42 -3.67 -15.25
C TRP A 180 28.37 -4.10 -14.23
N ALA A 181 28.21 -3.32 -13.18
CA ALA A 181 27.21 -3.58 -12.14
C ALA A 181 26.65 -2.26 -11.60
N VAL A 182 25.39 -2.30 -11.17
CA VAL A 182 24.81 -1.26 -10.32
C VAL A 182 25.07 -1.65 -8.87
N VAL A 183 25.88 -0.84 -8.18
CA VAL A 183 26.26 -1.06 -6.79
C VAL A 183 25.34 -0.29 -5.84
N ASP A 184 25.21 -0.79 -4.62
CA ASP A 184 24.49 -0.15 -3.52
C ASP A 184 23.03 0.25 -3.83
N LEU A 185 22.40 -0.45 -4.79
CA LEU A 185 21.02 -0.22 -5.16
C LEU A 185 20.08 -0.42 -3.96
N ILE A 186 19.41 0.64 -3.53
CA ILE A 186 18.47 0.62 -2.42
C ILE A 186 17.11 0.12 -2.90
N GLY A 187 16.75 -1.10 -2.52
CA GLY A 187 15.48 -1.71 -2.83
C GLY A 187 14.36 -1.40 -1.83
N LYS A 188 13.22 -2.05 -2.04
CA LYS A 188 12.06 -1.94 -1.14
C LYS A 188 12.44 -2.39 0.28
N GLY A 189 12.13 -1.55 1.28
CA GLY A 189 12.43 -1.83 2.69
C GLY A 189 13.84 -1.47 3.11
N GLY A 190 14.61 -0.73 2.26
CA GLY A 190 15.98 -0.30 2.57
C GLY A 190 17.04 -1.40 2.35
N HIS A 191 16.68 -2.51 1.69
CA HIS A 191 17.65 -3.55 1.35
C HIS A 191 18.61 -3.06 0.28
N ILE A 192 19.90 -3.13 0.56
CA ILE A 192 20.96 -2.77 -0.38
C ILE A 192 21.43 -4.02 -1.12
N ARG A 193 21.58 -3.92 -2.44
CA ARG A 193 22.11 -5.00 -3.28
C ARG A 193 22.91 -4.47 -4.45
N THR A 194 23.87 -5.26 -4.91
CA THR A 194 24.57 -5.04 -6.19
C THR A 194 23.91 -5.91 -7.26
N VAL A 195 23.67 -5.35 -8.42
CA VAL A 195 23.03 -6.03 -9.56
C VAL A 195 23.99 -5.99 -10.76
N PRO A 196 24.45 -7.13 -11.27
CA PRO A 196 25.25 -7.16 -12.48
C PRO A 196 24.42 -6.73 -13.68
N ILE A 197 25.03 -5.98 -14.57
CA ILE A 197 24.47 -5.61 -15.88
C ILE A 197 24.89 -6.70 -16.87
N PRO A 198 23.97 -7.40 -17.52
CA PRO A 198 24.29 -8.37 -18.55
C PRO A 198 25.02 -7.71 -19.74
N ASP A 199 25.88 -8.49 -20.41
CA ASP A 199 26.56 -8.09 -21.64
C ASP A 199 25.60 -7.98 -22.83
#